data_c86ff9f4de03eb3c1ffb3d5166c402f8
#
_entry.id   c86ff9f4de03eb3c1ffb3d5166c402f8
#
_cell.length_a   1.000
_cell.length_b   1.000
_cell.length_c   1.000
_cell.angle_alpha   90.00
_cell.angle_beta   90.00
_cell.angle_gamma   90.00
#
_symmetry.space_group_name_H-M   'P 1'
#
loop_
_entity.id
_entity.type
_entity.pdbx_description
1 polymer ?
#
loop_
_entity_poly.entity_id
_entity_poly.type
_entity_poly.pdbx_seq_one_letter_code
_entity_poly.pdbx_strand_id
1 'polypeptide(L)'
;MINFNIPPFTGKETEYMTKAIQNHKISGDGEFTKKCNKWIEDKTGTAKALLTTSCTHATEMAALLADIKPGDEVIMPSYTFVSTADAFVLRGATAVFVDIRPDTMNIDETLIEDAITDKTRAIVPVHYAGVSCEMDTIMDIAKRHNRLVIEDAAQGVMSSYKGKALGTIGDYGCFSFHETKNYSMGEGGCLLIRDEKNIEDAEIIREKGTNRSKFFRGQIDKYTWVEAGSSYLPSDMNAAYLYAQLEVADKIYDDRMSTWNTYYENLTPLKEAGYIELPVVPEGCVHNAHMFYIKAKDLEERSALIKFLKENGISSVFHYIPLHGAPAGQKFGRFHGEDKYTTKESERLLRLPLYYGLEKEKVLTVCEKIKEFYSK
;
A
#
# COMPACT_ATOMS: atom_id res chain seq x y z
N MET A 1 18.69 2.74 21.35
CA MET A 1 18.39 2.04 20.10
C MET A 1 17.34 2.86 19.36
N ILE A 2 17.51 3.08 18.05
CA ILE A 2 16.52 3.74 17.19
C ILE A 2 15.78 2.62 16.46
N ASN A 3 14.50 2.47 16.77
CA ASN A 3 13.64 1.44 16.15
C ASN A 3 13.35 1.79 14.68
N PHE A 4 13.17 0.78 13.85
CA PHE A 4 12.81 0.96 12.44
C PHE A 4 11.42 1.56 12.27
N ASN A 5 10.43 1.06 13.03
CA ASN A 5 9.06 1.52 13.04
C ASN A 5 8.47 1.43 14.45
N ILE A 6 7.56 2.34 14.75
CA ILE A 6 6.68 2.30 15.93
C ILE A 6 5.28 2.65 15.42
N PRO A 7 4.25 1.82 15.69
CA PRO A 7 2.88 2.15 15.31
C PRO A 7 2.45 3.50 15.90
N PRO A 8 1.72 4.33 15.16
CA PRO A 8 1.27 5.61 15.67
C PRO A 8 0.31 5.43 16.86
N PHE A 9 0.50 6.27 17.88
CA PHE A 9 -0.39 6.38 19.02
C PHE A 9 -0.64 7.85 19.32
N THR A 10 -1.90 8.27 19.27
CA THR A 10 -2.30 9.68 19.37
C THR A 10 -2.90 10.04 20.72
N GLY A 11 -3.22 9.01 21.54
CA GLY A 11 -3.74 9.12 22.90
C GLY A 11 -5.24 8.86 23.06
N LYS A 12 -6.01 8.87 21.96
CA LYS A 12 -7.47 8.61 22.01
C LYS A 12 -7.86 7.16 21.66
N GLU A 13 -6.94 6.34 21.25
CA GLU A 13 -7.24 4.99 20.77
C GLU A 13 -7.95 4.15 21.82
N THR A 14 -7.45 4.16 23.07
CA THR A 14 -8.05 3.40 24.19
C THR A 14 -9.43 3.94 24.56
N GLU A 15 -9.61 5.26 24.52
CA GLU A 15 -10.92 5.91 24.79
C GLU A 15 -11.96 5.43 23.77
N TYR A 16 -11.63 5.47 22.48
CA TYR A 16 -12.56 5.09 21.41
C TYR A 16 -12.86 3.59 21.38
N MET A 17 -11.87 2.76 21.66
CA MET A 17 -12.10 1.32 21.84
C MET A 17 -13.05 1.04 23.01
N THR A 18 -12.87 1.74 24.14
CA THR A 18 -13.77 1.67 25.30
C THR A 18 -15.18 2.10 24.92
N LYS A 19 -15.32 3.18 24.15
CA LYS A 19 -16.61 3.65 23.65
C LYS A 19 -17.30 2.62 22.75
N ALA A 20 -16.56 1.94 21.86
CA ALA A 20 -17.11 0.86 21.02
C ALA A 20 -17.69 -0.27 21.88
N ILE A 21 -17.00 -0.64 22.97
CA ILE A 21 -17.48 -1.65 23.92
C ILE A 21 -18.76 -1.17 24.64
N GLN A 22 -18.78 0.07 25.12
CA GLN A 22 -19.93 0.68 25.81
C GLN A 22 -21.17 0.80 24.90
N ASN A 23 -20.97 0.99 23.60
CA ASN A 23 -22.03 0.99 22.60
C ASN A 23 -22.65 -0.40 22.35
N HIS A 24 -22.14 -1.44 23.00
CA HIS A 24 -22.57 -2.84 22.79
C HIS A 24 -22.54 -3.29 21.34
N LYS A 25 -21.63 -2.69 20.53
CA LYS A 25 -21.44 -2.99 19.11
C LYS A 25 -19.94 -3.12 18.80
N ILE A 26 -19.40 -4.31 19.05
CA ILE A 26 -17.98 -4.62 18.84
C ILE A 26 -17.68 -5.32 17.49
N SER A 27 -18.72 -5.88 16.86
CA SER A 27 -18.63 -6.40 15.49
C SER A 27 -18.62 -5.25 14.50
N GLY A 28 -18.22 -5.51 13.27
CA GLY A 28 -18.10 -4.48 12.24
C GLY A 28 -19.39 -3.75 11.87
N ASP A 29 -19.26 -2.71 11.07
CA ASP A 29 -20.31 -1.75 10.70
C ASP A 29 -20.95 -1.03 11.91
N GLY A 30 -20.17 -0.87 12.99
CA GLY A 30 -20.52 -0.03 14.12
C GLY A 30 -20.31 1.47 13.84
N GLU A 31 -20.28 2.25 14.90
CA GLU A 31 -20.08 3.72 14.83
C GLU A 31 -18.74 4.07 14.18
N PHE A 32 -17.66 3.41 14.64
CA PHE A 32 -16.31 3.77 14.21
C PHE A 32 -15.99 3.25 12.80
N THR A 33 -16.50 2.09 12.42
CA THR A 33 -16.39 1.61 11.02
C THR A 33 -17.00 2.64 10.06
N LYS A 34 -18.19 3.16 10.38
CA LYS A 34 -18.86 4.18 9.56
C LYS A 34 -18.09 5.49 9.51
N LYS A 35 -17.53 5.91 10.65
CA LYS A 35 -16.70 7.13 10.73
C LYS A 35 -15.42 6.99 9.89
N CYS A 36 -14.73 5.85 9.95
CA CYS A 36 -13.55 5.59 9.13
C CYS A 36 -13.90 5.59 7.63
N ASN A 37 -14.94 4.85 7.23
CA ASN A 37 -15.39 4.82 5.84
C ASN A 37 -15.69 6.23 5.33
N LYS A 38 -16.49 7.00 6.10
CA LYS A 38 -16.83 8.37 5.72
C LYS A 38 -15.60 9.28 5.64
N TRP A 39 -14.68 9.20 6.59
CA TRP A 39 -13.44 9.98 6.54
C TRP A 39 -12.64 9.68 5.25
N ILE A 40 -12.53 8.39 4.89
CA ILE A 40 -11.83 7.97 3.67
C ILE A 40 -12.57 8.48 2.43
N GLU A 41 -13.91 8.34 2.37
CA GLU A 41 -14.74 8.86 1.28
C GLU A 41 -14.56 10.38 1.11
N ASP A 42 -14.63 11.15 2.22
CA ASP A 42 -14.49 12.61 2.21
C ASP A 42 -13.08 13.06 1.82
N LYS A 43 -12.04 12.34 2.29
CA LYS A 43 -10.64 12.70 2.03
C LYS A 43 -10.16 12.33 0.62
N THR A 44 -10.72 11.27 0.05
CA THR A 44 -10.26 10.72 -1.23
C THR A 44 -11.20 11.02 -2.40
N GLY A 45 -12.46 11.30 -2.13
CA GLY A 45 -13.49 11.48 -3.16
C GLY A 45 -13.94 10.16 -3.82
N THR A 46 -13.58 8.99 -3.27
CA THR A 46 -14.09 7.71 -3.75
C THR A 46 -15.61 7.59 -3.56
N ALA A 47 -16.30 6.92 -4.46
CA ALA A 47 -17.75 6.72 -4.34
C ALA A 47 -18.10 5.89 -3.10
N LYS A 48 -17.26 4.91 -2.75
CA LYS A 48 -17.43 4.09 -1.54
C LYS A 48 -16.11 3.61 -0.99
N ALA A 49 -15.98 3.67 0.34
CA ALA A 49 -14.92 3.05 1.11
C ALA A 49 -15.49 1.95 2.01
N LEU A 50 -14.87 0.78 1.99
CA LEU A 50 -15.28 -0.37 2.78
C LEU A 50 -14.07 -0.90 3.56
N LEU A 51 -14.01 -0.66 4.88
CA LEU A 51 -12.99 -1.24 5.75
C LEU A 51 -12.99 -2.76 5.65
N THR A 52 -11.80 -3.33 5.62
CA THR A 52 -11.53 -4.77 5.58
C THR A 52 -10.55 -5.16 6.69
N THR A 53 -10.46 -6.46 6.97
CA THR A 53 -9.58 -7.02 7.99
C THR A 53 -8.08 -6.94 7.63
N SER A 54 -7.76 -6.71 6.35
CA SER A 54 -6.41 -6.43 5.84
C SER A 54 -6.47 -5.82 4.44
N CYS A 55 -5.38 -5.22 3.97
CA CYS A 55 -5.25 -4.83 2.57
C CYS A 55 -5.28 -6.04 1.63
N THR A 56 -4.73 -7.17 2.05
CA THR A 56 -4.83 -8.45 1.32
C THR A 56 -6.27 -8.79 1.03
N HIS A 57 -7.15 -8.72 2.04
CA HIS A 57 -8.58 -8.94 1.87
C HIS A 57 -9.27 -7.88 0.99
N ALA A 58 -8.82 -6.62 1.02
CA ALA A 58 -9.30 -5.61 0.08
C ALA A 58 -8.95 -5.97 -1.37
N THR A 59 -7.72 -6.44 -1.61
CA THR A 59 -7.27 -6.88 -2.94
C THR A 59 -7.99 -8.16 -3.38
N GLU A 60 -8.24 -9.11 -2.48
CA GLU A 60 -9.07 -10.30 -2.77
C GLU A 60 -10.50 -9.92 -3.16
N MET A 61 -11.11 -8.95 -2.45
CA MET A 61 -12.42 -8.42 -2.84
C MET A 61 -12.39 -7.77 -4.23
N ALA A 62 -11.34 -6.99 -4.54
CA ALA A 62 -11.17 -6.41 -5.86
C ALA A 62 -11.02 -7.50 -6.94
N ALA A 63 -10.30 -8.59 -6.66
CA ALA A 63 -10.18 -9.72 -7.58
C ALA A 63 -11.52 -10.44 -7.82
N LEU A 64 -12.36 -10.56 -6.78
CA LEU A 64 -13.72 -11.10 -6.92
C LEU A 64 -14.60 -10.17 -7.75
N LEU A 65 -14.60 -8.87 -7.48
CA LEU A 65 -15.34 -7.85 -8.24
C LEU A 65 -14.88 -7.74 -9.70
N ALA A 66 -13.59 -7.94 -9.96
CA ALA A 66 -13.04 -7.99 -11.31
C ALA A 66 -13.37 -9.31 -12.04
N ASP A 67 -14.09 -10.23 -11.40
CA ASP A 67 -14.45 -11.55 -11.93
C ASP A 67 -13.22 -12.34 -12.44
N ILE A 68 -12.13 -12.30 -11.68
CA ILE A 68 -10.89 -13.04 -11.98
C ILE A 68 -11.16 -14.54 -11.91
N LYS A 69 -10.72 -15.28 -12.92
CA LYS A 69 -10.94 -16.72 -13.10
C LYS A 69 -9.65 -17.48 -13.37
N PRO A 70 -9.66 -18.80 -13.18
CA PRO A 70 -8.53 -19.63 -13.57
C PRO A 70 -8.17 -19.45 -15.05
N GLY A 71 -6.89 -19.19 -15.32
CA GLY A 71 -6.36 -18.96 -16.65
C GLY A 71 -6.30 -17.48 -17.07
N ASP A 72 -6.88 -16.55 -16.28
CA ASP A 72 -6.68 -15.12 -16.49
C ASP A 72 -5.24 -14.73 -16.16
N GLU A 73 -4.78 -13.63 -16.73
CA GLU A 73 -3.49 -13.01 -16.45
C GLU A 73 -3.69 -11.64 -15.81
N VAL A 74 -2.83 -11.33 -14.83
CA VAL A 74 -2.81 -10.04 -14.14
C VAL A 74 -1.42 -9.46 -14.15
N ILE A 75 -1.27 -8.28 -14.77
CA ILE A 75 0.01 -7.58 -14.91
C ILE A 75 0.30 -6.77 -13.65
N MET A 76 1.52 -6.93 -13.10
CA MET A 76 1.96 -6.23 -11.89
C MET A 76 3.48 -6.10 -11.86
N PRO A 77 4.06 -5.17 -11.05
CA PRO A 77 5.50 -5.16 -10.84
C PRO A 77 5.94 -6.39 -10.04
N SER A 78 7.13 -6.90 -10.31
CA SER A 78 7.70 -7.95 -9.47
C SER A 78 8.24 -7.43 -8.13
N TYR A 79 8.54 -6.14 -8.05
CA TYR A 79 8.99 -5.49 -6.82
C TYR A 79 7.78 -5.02 -5.99
N THR A 80 7.19 -5.95 -5.26
CA THR A 80 6.03 -5.70 -4.39
C THR A 80 5.94 -6.71 -3.26
N PHE A 81 5.01 -6.50 -2.33
CA PHE A 81 4.68 -7.48 -1.30
C PHE A 81 3.85 -8.63 -1.89
N VAL A 82 3.99 -9.81 -1.31
CA VAL A 82 3.35 -11.04 -1.81
C VAL A 82 1.82 -10.94 -1.97
N SER A 83 1.15 -10.18 -1.09
CA SER A 83 -0.31 -10.02 -1.12
C SER A 83 -0.83 -9.41 -2.42
N THR A 84 -0.01 -8.59 -3.11
CA THR A 84 -0.38 -8.03 -4.42
C THR A 84 -0.64 -9.13 -5.44
N ALA A 85 0.15 -10.21 -5.42
CA ALA A 85 -0.03 -11.36 -6.32
C ALA A 85 -1.02 -12.39 -5.78
N ASP A 86 -0.95 -12.69 -4.47
CA ASP A 86 -1.72 -13.76 -3.84
C ASP A 86 -3.23 -13.61 -4.06
N ALA A 87 -3.77 -12.41 -4.00
CA ALA A 87 -5.19 -12.14 -4.20
C ALA A 87 -5.72 -12.68 -5.54
N PHE A 88 -4.91 -12.61 -6.58
CA PHE A 88 -5.26 -13.08 -7.92
C PHE A 88 -4.91 -14.55 -8.13
N VAL A 89 -3.79 -14.99 -7.56
CA VAL A 89 -3.35 -16.40 -7.59
C VAL A 89 -4.37 -17.30 -6.87
N LEU A 90 -4.96 -16.86 -5.77
CA LEU A 90 -6.06 -17.56 -5.08
C LEU A 90 -7.29 -17.76 -5.98
N ARG A 91 -7.49 -16.92 -6.99
CA ARG A 91 -8.54 -17.06 -8.02
C ARG A 91 -8.11 -17.90 -9.22
N GLY A 92 -6.87 -18.42 -9.22
CA GLY A 92 -6.31 -19.22 -10.30
C GLY A 92 -5.73 -18.41 -11.47
N ALA A 93 -5.53 -17.12 -11.30
CA ALA A 93 -4.86 -16.30 -12.29
C ALA A 93 -3.35 -16.50 -12.27
N THR A 94 -2.70 -16.18 -13.38
CA THR A 94 -1.24 -16.11 -13.51
C THR A 94 -0.79 -14.66 -13.28
N ALA A 95 0.14 -14.43 -12.35
CA ALA A 95 0.80 -13.15 -12.19
C ALA A 95 1.79 -12.92 -13.33
N VAL A 96 1.62 -11.83 -14.07
CA VAL A 96 2.55 -11.44 -15.15
C VAL A 96 3.38 -10.28 -14.62
N PHE A 97 4.62 -10.60 -14.23
CA PHE A 97 5.54 -9.61 -13.69
C PHE A 97 6.21 -8.84 -14.81
N VAL A 98 6.29 -7.53 -14.67
CA VAL A 98 7.07 -6.63 -15.52
C VAL A 98 8.12 -5.89 -14.68
N ASP A 99 9.13 -5.36 -15.36
CA ASP A 99 10.21 -4.63 -14.70
C ASP A 99 9.73 -3.31 -14.12
N ILE A 100 10.57 -2.68 -13.33
CA ILE A 100 10.29 -1.43 -12.62
C ILE A 100 11.11 -0.28 -13.18
N ARG A 101 10.68 0.92 -12.90
CA ARG A 101 11.47 2.14 -13.05
C ARG A 101 12.55 2.20 -11.96
N PRO A 102 13.82 2.42 -12.30
CA PRO A 102 14.89 2.47 -11.30
C PRO A 102 14.80 3.70 -10.40
N ASP A 103 14.15 4.79 -10.83
CA ASP A 103 14.05 6.03 -10.07
C ASP A 103 13.01 5.97 -8.95
N THR A 104 11.82 5.42 -9.21
CA THR A 104 10.70 5.38 -8.26
C THR A 104 10.46 4.01 -7.64
N MET A 105 11.04 2.94 -8.18
CA MET A 105 10.76 1.53 -7.84
C MET A 105 9.33 1.08 -8.22
N ASN A 106 8.56 1.91 -8.89
CA ASN A 106 7.22 1.61 -9.39
C ASN A 106 7.30 0.79 -10.69
N ILE A 107 6.19 0.15 -11.07
CA ILE A 107 6.07 -0.54 -12.36
C ILE A 107 6.53 0.39 -13.50
N ASP A 108 7.28 -0.14 -14.45
CA ASP A 108 7.60 0.59 -15.69
C ASP A 108 6.38 0.54 -16.61
N GLU A 109 5.68 1.65 -16.70
CA GLU A 109 4.45 1.78 -17.48
C GLU A 109 4.66 1.54 -18.97
N THR A 110 5.88 1.73 -19.47
CA THR A 110 6.22 1.55 -20.89
C THR A 110 6.27 0.07 -21.31
N LEU A 111 6.39 -0.83 -20.34
CA LEU A 111 6.45 -2.29 -20.57
C LEU A 111 5.09 -2.98 -20.44
N ILE A 112 4.06 -2.27 -19.96
CA ILE A 112 2.75 -2.86 -19.67
C ILE A 112 2.06 -3.30 -20.96
N GLU A 113 2.07 -2.47 -22.00
CA GLU A 113 1.30 -2.74 -23.22
C GLU A 113 1.79 -3.99 -23.94
N ASP A 114 3.11 -4.23 -23.98
CA ASP A 114 3.71 -5.42 -24.59
C ASP A 114 3.42 -6.70 -23.81
N ALA A 115 3.13 -6.57 -22.51
CA ALA A 115 2.77 -7.70 -21.65
C ALA A 115 1.29 -8.14 -21.79
N ILE A 116 0.44 -7.33 -22.45
CA ILE A 116 -1.00 -7.60 -22.60
C ILE A 116 -1.21 -8.75 -23.58
N THR A 117 -2.05 -9.70 -23.17
CA THR A 117 -2.56 -10.81 -23.99
C THR A 117 -4.08 -10.84 -23.98
N ASP A 118 -4.68 -11.73 -24.75
CA ASP A 118 -6.14 -11.96 -24.70
C ASP A 118 -6.62 -12.44 -23.33
N LYS A 119 -5.73 -13.04 -22.53
CA LYS A 119 -6.00 -13.50 -21.15
C LYS A 119 -5.85 -12.42 -20.09
N THR A 120 -5.22 -11.29 -20.41
CA THR A 120 -5.03 -10.21 -19.45
C THR A 120 -6.37 -9.66 -18.99
N ARG A 121 -6.65 -9.70 -17.70
CA ARG A 121 -7.89 -9.20 -17.10
C ARG A 121 -7.70 -7.86 -16.40
N ALA A 122 -6.59 -7.68 -15.71
CA ALA A 122 -6.32 -6.48 -14.93
C ALA A 122 -4.83 -6.09 -14.94
N ILE A 123 -4.60 -4.80 -14.67
CA ILE A 123 -3.29 -4.22 -14.38
C ILE A 123 -3.31 -3.76 -12.93
N VAL A 124 -2.27 -4.11 -12.17
CA VAL A 124 -2.16 -3.80 -10.74
C VAL A 124 -0.90 -2.96 -10.49
N PRO A 125 -0.99 -1.63 -10.64
CA PRO A 125 0.09 -0.75 -10.22
C PRO A 125 0.21 -0.75 -8.70
N VAL A 126 1.46 -0.70 -8.19
CA VAL A 126 1.77 -0.58 -6.77
C VAL A 126 2.42 0.76 -6.52
N HIS A 127 1.83 1.59 -5.68
CA HIS A 127 2.35 2.94 -5.37
C HIS A 127 3.43 2.87 -4.29
N TYR A 128 4.64 2.49 -4.70
CA TYR A 128 5.75 2.27 -3.77
C TYR A 128 6.14 3.55 -3.02
N ALA A 129 6.41 3.41 -1.72
CA ALA A 129 6.76 4.50 -0.81
C ALA A 129 5.72 5.64 -0.74
N GLY A 130 4.49 5.42 -1.19
CA GLY A 130 3.47 6.44 -1.30
C GLY A 130 3.65 7.38 -2.51
N VAL A 131 4.53 7.03 -3.44
CA VAL A 131 4.74 7.74 -4.71
C VAL A 131 3.93 7.06 -5.80
N SER A 132 3.18 7.86 -6.57
CA SER A 132 2.33 7.33 -7.64
C SER A 132 3.12 6.67 -8.77
N CYS A 133 2.56 5.59 -9.33
CA CYS A 133 2.88 5.16 -10.69
C CYS A 133 2.42 6.22 -11.72
N GLU A 134 2.87 6.12 -12.96
CA GLU A 134 2.42 6.97 -14.08
C GLU A 134 1.00 6.61 -14.52
N MET A 135 0.03 7.03 -13.69
CA MET A 135 -1.36 6.60 -13.81
C MET A 135 -2.04 7.05 -15.10
N ASP A 136 -1.67 8.18 -15.67
CA ASP A 136 -2.26 8.63 -16.95
C ASP A 136 -1.94 7.64 -18.07
N THR A 137 -0.69 7.17 -18.18
CA THR A 137 -0.25 6.16 -19.14
C THR A 137 -0.91 4.82 -18.87
N ILE A 138 -0.93 4.38 -17.61
CA ILE A 138 -1.54 3.09 -17.21
C ILE A 138 -3.04 3.07 -17.54
N MET A 139 -3.76 4.14 -17.22
CA MET A 139 -5.20 4.25 -17.50
C MET A 139 -5.51 4.33 -19.01
N ASP A 140 -4.65 5.00 -19.79
CA ASP A 140 -4.79 5.03 -21.24
C ASP A 140 -4.61 3.62 -21.85
N ILE A 141 -3.56 2.91 -21.47
CA ILE A 141 -3.31 1.51 -21.89
C ILE A 141 -4.51 0.64 -21.52
N ALA A 142 -4.94 0.69 -20.26
CA ALA A 142 -6.06 -0.12 -19.76
C ALA A 142 -7.35 0.15 -20.55
N LYS A 143 -7.64 1.42 -20.85
CA LYS A 143 -8.80 1.83 -21.65
C LYS A 143 -8.73 1.30 -23.09
N ARG A 144 -7.57 1.46 -23.78
CA ARG A 144 -7.39 0.99 -25.16
C ARG A 144 -7.58 -0.52 -25.29
N HIS A 145 -7.18 -1.27 -24.26
CA HIS A 145 -7.26 -2.74 -24.24
C HIS A 145 -8.47 -3.27 -23.47
N ASN A 146 -9.35 -2.40 -22.97
CA ASN A 146 -10.51 -2.77 -22.14
C ASN A 146 -10.13 -3.67 -20.97
N ARG A 147 -9.13 -3.23 -20.19
CA ARG A 147 -8.63 -3.92 -18.99
C ARG A 147 -8.94 -3.10 -17.74
N LEU A 148 -9.14 -3.78 -16.61
CA LEU A 148 -9.37 -3.14 -15.32
C LEU A 148 -8.04 -2.69 -14.71
N VAL A 149 -8.10 -1.62 -13.89
CA VAL A 149 -6.96 -1.17 -13.09
C VAL A 149 -7.33 -1.27 -11.62
N ILE A 150 -6.52 -2.03 -10.86
CA ILE A 150 -6.68 -2.21 -9.41
C ILE A 150 -5.42 -1.65 -8.75
N GLU A 151 -5.55 -0.51 -8.07
CA GLU A 151 -4.42 0.15 -7.43
C GLU A 151 -4.07 -0.54 -6.10
N ASP A 152 -2.89 -1.12 -5.99
CA ASP A 152 -2.30 -1.43 -4.69
C ASP A 152 -1.75 -0.13 -4.09
N ALA A 153 -2.59 0.55 -3.36
CA ALA A 153 -2.30 1.78 -2.65
C ALA A 153 -2.04 1.54 -1.15
N ALA A 154 -1.53 0.33 -0.79
CA ALA A 154 -1.23 -0.05 0.58
C ALA A 154 -0.30 0.94 1.31
N GLN A 155 0.42 1.77 0.58
CA GLN A 155 1.33 2.80 1.07
C GLN A 155 0.84 4.22 0.72
N GLY A 156 -0.35 4.35 0.14
CA GLY A 156 -0.81 5.57 -0.55
C GLY A 156 -1.79 6.46 0.21
N VAL A 157 -2.16 6.15 1.47
CA VAL A 157 -3.10 7.00 2.24
C VAL A 157 -2.54 8.41 2.38
N MET A 158 -3.31 9.44 2.00
CA MET A 158 -2.90 10.86 1.94
C MET A 158 -1.91 11.21 0.82
N SER A 159 -1.63 10.30 -0.10
CA SER A 159 -0.86 10.59 -1.32
C SER A 159 -1.77 10.90 -2.50
N SER A 160 -1.26 11.62 -3.50
CA SER A 160 -2.02 11.95 -4.70
C SER A 160 -1.16 12.01 -5.96
N TYR A 161 -1.83 11.87 -7.10
CA TYR A 161 -1.29 12.05 -8.43
C TYR A 161 -2.12 13.08 -9.19
N LYS A 162 -1.51 14.21 -9.56
CA LYS A 162 -2.17 15.34 -10.26
C LYS A 162 -3.49 15.74 -9.57
N GLY A 163 -3.45 15.81 -8.23
CA GLY A 163 -4.59 16.21 -7.40
C GLY A 163 -5.63 15.12 -7.13
N LYS A 164 -5.49 13.91 -7.67
CA LYS A 164 -6.37 12.77 -7.39
C LYS A 164 -5.73 11.88 -6.32
N ALA A 165 -6.48 11.49 -5.30
CA ALA A 165 -5.99 10.60 -4.25
C ALA A 165 -5.61 9.23 -4.84
N LEU A 166 -4.49 8.66 -4.41
CA LEU A 166 -4.11 7.30 -4.79
C LEU A 166 -5.14 6.29 -4.29
N GLY A 167 -5.41 5.27 -5.10
CA GLY A 167 -6.45 4.29 -4.85
C GLY A 167 -7.83 4.70 -5.41
N THR A 168 -7.96 5.88 -6.05
CA THR A 168 -9.22 6.34 -6.64
C THR A 168 -9.16 6.58 -8.15
N ILE A 169 -8.02 6.34 -8.76
CA ILE A 169 -7.79 6.60 -10.19
C ILE A 169 -8.19 5.38 -11.02
N GLY A 170 -7.83 4.19 -10.56
CA GLY A 170 -8.24 2.91 -11.14
C GLY A 170 -9.72 2.57 -10.90
N ASP A 171 -10.12 1.36 -11.22
CA ASP A 171 -11.49 0.88 -10.99
C ASP A 171 -11.73 0.55 -9.51
N TYR A 172 -10.70 0.00 -8.86
CA TYR A 172 -10.64 -0.29 -7.43
C TYR A 172 -9.30 0.15 -6.87
N GLY A 173 -9.27 0.49 -5.58
CA GLY A 173 -8.05 0.77 -4.84
C GLY A 173 -8.04 0.09 -3.47
N CYS A 174 -6.84 -0.24 -2.99
CA CYS A 174 -6.67 -0.99 -1.76
C CYS A 174 -5.72 -0.25 -0.81
N PHE A 175 -6.23 0.19 0.35
CA PHE A 175 -5.43 0.76 1.42
C PHE A 175 -5.06 -0.29 2.47
N SER A 176 -3.91 -0.07 3.13
CA SER A 176 -3.47 -0.86 4.27
C SER A 176 -3.45 -0.03 5.55
N PHE A 177 -3.96 -0.63 6.61
CA PHE A 177 -3.88 -0.12 7.98
C PHE A 177 -3.17 -1.13 8.92
N HIS A 178 -2.22 -1.89 8.35
CA HIS A 178 -1.30 -2.73 9.12
C HIS A 178 -0.44 -1.87 10.06
N GLU A 179 0.10 -2.45 11.15
CA GLU A 179 0.88 -1.71 12.17
C GLU A 179 2.10 -0.95 11.60
N THR A 180 2.62 -1.37 10.46
CA THR A 180 3.78 -0.71 9.79
C THR A 180 3.41 0.50 8.95
N LYS A 181 2.12 0.81 8.81
CA LYS A 181 1.64 1.91 7.94
C LYS A 181 1.55 3.23 8.70
N ASN A 182 1.34 4.31 7.94
CA ASN A 182 1.24 5.67 8.50
C ASN A 182 0.08 5.81 9.47
N TYR A 183 -1.01 5.09 9.22
CA TYR A 183 -2.21 4.97 10.03
C TYR A 183 -2.49 3.49 10.22
N SER A 184 -2.82 3.07 11.43
CA SER A 184 -2.90 1.65 11.76
C SER A 184 -4.12 1.29 12.59
N MET A 185 -4.61 0.08 12.40
CA MET A 185 -5.57 -0.59 13.28
C MET A 185 -5.05 -1.97 13.73
N GLY A 186 -3.72 -2.14 13.76
CA GLY A 186 -3.02 -3.40 13.97
C GLY A 186 -2.99 -4.20 12.67
N GLU A 187 -4.05 -4.90 12.38
CA GLU A 187 -4.35 -5.51 11.09
C GLU A 187 -5.59 -4.85 10.50
N GLY A 188 -5.51 -4.38 9.26
CA GLY A 188 -6.62 -3.75 8.58
C GLY A 188 -6.31 -3.27 7.18
N GLY A 189 -7.39 -2.96 6.46
CA GLY A 189 -7.35 -2.40 5.11
C GLY A 189 -8.65 -1.71 4.75
N CYS A 190 -8.72 -1.24 3.52
CA CYS A 190 -9.93 -0.67 2.96
C CYS A 190 -9.96 -0.89 1.44
N LEU A 191 -11.10 -1.32 0.93
CA LEU A 191 -11.40 -1.28 -0.49
C LEU A 191 -12.05 0.04 -0.84
N LEU A 192 -11.51 0.71 -1.87
CA LEU A 192 -12.07 1.92 -2.47
C LEU A 192 -12.69 1.56 -3.81
N ILE A 193 -13.90 2.08 -4.05
CA ILE A 193 -14.72 1.76 -5.22
C ILE A 193 -15.01 3.06 -5.96
N ARG A 194 -14.58 3.14 -7.22
CA ARG A 194 -14.79 4.34 -8.04
C ARG A 194 -16.20 4.43 -8.61
N ASP A 195 -16.74 3.30 -9.10
CA ASP A 195 -18.04 3.26 -9.78
C ASP A 195 -19.14 2.79 -8.83
N GLU A 196 -20.14 3.64 -8.61
CA GLU A 196 -21.27 3.37 -7.69
C GLU A 196 -22.01 2.06 -8.02
N LYS A 197 -22.04 1.62 -9.30
CA LYS A 197 -22.69 0.37 -9.71
C LYS A 197 -22.11 -0.87 -9.04
N ASN A 198 -20.84 -0.82 -8.59
CA ASN A 198 -20.14 -1.94 -7.97
C ASN A 198 -20.30 -1.98 -6.44
N ILE A 199 -20.92 -0.97 -5.82
CA ILE A 199 -21.03 -0.85 -4.36
C ILE A 199 -21.81 -2.01 -3.76
N GLU A 200 -22.95 -2.36 -4.35
CA GLU A 200 -23.81 -3.42 -3.83
C GLU A 200 -23.07 -4.77 -3.83
N ASP A 201 -22.45 -5.13 -4.93
CA ASP A 201 -21.70 -6.38 -5.05
C ASP A 201 -20.53 -6.43 -4.06
N ALA A 202 -19.85 -5.31 -3.85
CA ALA A 202 -18.78 -5.21 -2.87
C ALA A 202 -19.27 -5.40 -1.42
N GLU A 203 -20.42 -4.82 -1.05
CA GLU A 203 -21.05 -5.03 0.25
C GLU A 203 -21.45 -6.50 0.45
N ILE A 204 -22.00 -7.14 -0.58
CA ILE A 204 -22.39 -8.56 -0.58
C ILE A 204 -21.14 -9.44 -0.36
N ILE A 205 -20.11 -9.25 -1.16
CA ILE A 205 -18.84 -9.99 -1.06
C ILE A 205 -18.22 -9.83 0.33
N ARG A 206 -18.19 -8.60 0.87
CA ARG A 206 -17.62 -8.30 2.19
C ARG A 206 -18.35 -9.03 3.32
N GLU A 207 -19.67 -9.25 3.18
CA GLU A 207 -20.53 -9.84 4.18
C GLU A 207 -20.95 -11.27 3.81
N LYS A 208 -19.98 -12.10 3.45
CA LYS A 208 -20.15 -13.55 3.26
C LYS A 208 -21.08 -13.92 2.09
N GLY A 209 -21.17 -13.05 1.09
CA GLY A 209 -22.05 -13.27 -0.06
C GLY A 209 -23.54 -13.07 0.27
N THR A 210 -23.88 -12.35 1.35
CA THR A 210 -25.26 -12.10 1.75
C THR A 210 -25.69 -10.67 1.41
N ASN A 211 -26.98 -10.50 1.09
CA ASN A 211 -27.57 -9.16 0.88
C ASN A 211 -27.99 -8.48 2.20
N ARG A 212 -27.27 -8.77 3.30
CA ARG A 212 -27.56 -8.28 4.65
C ARG A 212 -27.56 -6.76 4.76
N SER A 213 -26.70 -6.04 4.02
CA SER A 213 -26.68 -4.58 4.00
C SER A 213 -28.01 -3.98 3.56
N LYS A 214 -28.70 -4.60 2.57
CA LYS A 214 -30.06 -4.19 2.16
C LYS A 214 -31.09 -4.39 3.26
N PHE A 215 -30.99 -5.47 4.02
CA PHE A 215 -31.87 -5.74 5.15
C PHE A 215 -31.74 -4.65 6.21
N PHE A 216 -30.53 -4.27 6.60
CA PHE A 216 -30.33 -3.20 7.59
C PHE A 216 -30.74 -1.80 7.09
N ARG A 217 -30.78 -1.59 5.77
CA ARG A 217 -31.35 -0.37 5.17
C ARG A 217 -32.87 -0.42 5.01
N GLY A 218 -33.53 -1.50 5.41
CA GLY A 218 -34.99 -1.68 5.27
C GLY A 218 -35.46 -1.87 3.82
N GLN A 219 -34.58 -2.26 2.93
CA GLN A 219 -34.89 -2.45 1.50
C GLN A 219 -35.45 -3.85 1.19
N ILE A 220 -35.23 -4.80 2.09
CA ILE A 220 -35.73 -6.18 2.02
C ILE A 220 -36.14 -6.67 3.40
N ASP A 221 -37.11 -7.58 3.48
CA ASP A 221 -37.65 -8.11 4.74
C ASP A 221 -36.77 -9.20 5.37
N LYS A 222 -35.97 -9.91 4.57
CA LYS A 222 -35.07 -10.98 5.01
C LYS A 222 -33.85 -10.98 4.13
N TYR A 223 -32.66 -11.23 4.72
CA TYR A 223 -31.44 -11.44 3.95
C TYR A 223 -31.17 -12.94 3.73
N THR A 224 -30.44 -13.24 2.67
CA THR A 224 -30.07 -14.59 2.30
C THR A 224 -28.68 -14.60 1.65
N TRP A 225 -28.15 -15.79 1.41
CA TRP A 225 -26.93 -15.98 0.64
C TRP A 225 -27.27 -15.85 -0.86
N VAL A 226 -26.63 -14.90 -1.55
CA VAL A 226 -26.93 -14.54 -2.95
C VAL A 226 -25.72 -14.68 -3.87
N GLU A 227 -24.49 -14.66 -3.34
CA GLU A 227 -23.26 -14.71 -4.12
C GLU A 227 -22.11 -15.31 -3.31
N ALA A 228 -20.98 -15.62 -3.99
CA ALA A 228 -19.72 -15.94 -3.31
C ALA A 228 -19.21 -14.72 -2.51
N GLY A 229 -18.64 -14.97 -1.34
CA GLY A 229 -18.09 -13.93 -0.49
C GLY A 229 -17.38 -14.51 0.73
N SER A 230 -16.80 -13.66 1.55
CA SER A 230 -16.13 -14.07 2.77
C SER A 230 -16.33 -13.07 3.91
N SER A 231 -15.74 -13.36 5.06
CA SER A 231 -15.83 -12.51 6.24
C SER A 231 -14.71 -11.45 6.22
N TYR A 232 -14.89 -10.43 5.39
CA TYR A 232 -13.86 -9.39 5.21
C TYR A 232 -14.02 -8.19 6.16
N LEU A 233 -15.13 -8.11 6.89
CA LEU A 233 -15.47 -6.99 7.76
C LEU A 233 -14.65 -7.03 9.08
N PRO A 234 -13.89 -5.95 9.43
CA PRO A 234 -13.16 -5.89 10.69
C PRO A 234 -14.07 -5.60 11.88
N SER A 235 -13.57 -5.79 13.10
CA SER A 235 -14.29 -5.39 14.31
C SER A 235 -14.37 -3.87 14.44
N ASP A 236 -15.42 -3.37 15.12
CA ASP A 236 -15.54 -1.93 15.39
C ASP A 236 -14.51 -1.44 16.40
N MET A 237 -13.93 -2.33 17.21
CA MET A 237 -12.79 -1.98 18.08
C MET A 237 -11.53 -1.62 17.29
N ASN A 238 -11.22 -2.37 16.22
CA ASN A 238 -10.11 -2.03 15.33
C ASN A 238 -10.38 -0.70 14.60
N ALA A 239 -11.60 -0.51 14.13
CA ALA A 239 -12.02 0.74 13.50
C ALA A 239 -11.93 1.93 14.47
N ALA A 240 -12.26 1.73 15.75
CA ALA A 240 -12.12 2.76 16.79
C ALA A 240 -10.67 3.18 17.02
N TYR A 241 -9.76 2.19 17.05
CA TYR A 241 -8.32 2.45 17.11
C TYR A 241 -7.84 3.29 15.93
N LEU A 242 -8.24 2.93 14.70
CA LEU A 242 -7.90 3.66 13.49
C LEU A 242 -8.47 5.08 13.49
N TYR A 243 -9.75 5.23 13.88
CA TYR A 243 -10.43 6.52 13.81
C TYR A 243 -9.74 7.60 14.67
N ALA A 244 -9.19 7.23 15.82
CA ALA A 244 -8.41 8.14 16.65
C ALA A 244 -7.22 8.79 15.91
N GLN A 245 -6.62 8.05 14.99
CA GLN A 245 -5.50 8.52 14.17
C GLN A 245 -5.99 9.32 12.96
N LEU A 246 -7.10 8.90 12.34
CA LEU A 246 -7.68 9.61 11.20
C LEU A 246 -8.16 11.02 11.57
N GLU A 247 -8.66 11.25 12.80
CA GLU A 247 -9.04 12.58 13.29
C GLU A 247 -7.86 13.58 13.30
N VAL A 248 -6.63 13.08 13.43
CA VAL A 248 -5.42 13.89 13.47
C VAL A 248 -4.46 13.53 12.33
N ALA A 249 -5.01 13.05 11.22
CA ALA A 249 -4.24 12.53 10.10
C ALA A 249 -3.25 13.55 9.52
N ASP A 250 -3.65 14.81 9.42
CA ASP A 250 -2.78 15.87 8.91
C ASP A 250 -1.57 16.10 9.85
N LYS A 251 -1.75 16.00 11.18
CA LYS A 251 -0.64 16.09 12.14
C LYS A 251 0.36 14.96 11.98
N ILE A 252 -0.14 13.72 11.76
CA ILE A 252 0.72 12.55 11.51
C ILE A 252 1.48 12.74 10.19
N TYR A 253 0.80 13.23 9.16
CA TYR A 253 1.37 13.52 7.86
C TYR A 253 2.51 14.55 7.95
N ASP A 254 2.27 15.70 8.59
CA ASP A 254 3.24 16.78 8.72
C ASP A 254 4.50 16.35 9.50
N ASP A 255 4.32 15.60 10.58
CA ASP A 255 5.42 15.05 11.39
C ASP A 255 6.31 14.10 10.55
N ARG A 256 5.68 13.18 9.80
CA ARG A 256 6.40 12.25 8.92
C ARG A 256 7.10 12.97 7.78
N MET A 257 6.46 13.97 7.17
CA MET A 257 7.06 14.81 6.12
C MET A 257 8.26 15.59 6.66
N SER A 258 8.19 16.12 7.87
CA SER A 258 9.32 16.79 8.53
C SER A 258 10.52 15.84 8.69
N THR A 259 10.28 14.62 9.14
CA THR A 259 11.30 13.58 9.26
C THR A 259 11.90 13.23 7.88
N TRP A 260 11.06 13.03 6.87
CA TRP A 260 11.47 12.70 5.51
C TRP A 260 12.36 13.80 4.91
N ASN A 261 11.95 15.06 5.04
CA ASN A 261 12.69 16.22 4.57
C ASN A 261 14.05 16.35 5.29
N THR A 262 14.07 16.09 6.60
CA THR A 262 15.31 16.11 7.38
C THR A 262 16.31 15.08 6.85
N TYR A 263 15.88 13.86 6.53
CA TYR A 263 16.73 12.87 5.87
C TYR A 263 17.22 13.36 4.51
N TYR A 264 16.29 13.83 3.68
CA TYR A 264 16.60 14.24 2.31
C TYR A 264 17.66 15.33 2.28
N GLU A 265 17.47 16.40 3.06
CA GLU A 265 18.41 17.51 3.17
C GLU A 265 19.79 17.07 3.66
N ASN A 266 19.85 16.24 4.71
CA ASN A 266 21.10 15.84 5.34
C ASN A 266 21.88 14.79 4.53
N LEU A 267 21.21 13.99 3.69
CA LEU A 267 21.85 12.96 2.87
C LEU A 267 22.11 13.42 1.42
N THR A 268 21.59 14.58 0.99
CA THR A 268 21.86 15.17 -0.33
C THR A 268 23.36 15.28 -0.64
N PRO A 269 24.26 15.68 0.28
CA PRO A 269 25.71 15.71 -0.03
C PRO A 269 26.30 14.36 -0.41
N LEU A 270 25.81 13.26 0.16
CA LEU A 270 26.27 11.90 -0.23
C LEU A 270 25.73 11.49 -1.61
N LYS A 271 24.51 11.92 -1.95
CA LYS A 271 23.95 11.75 -3.30
C LYS A 271 24.79 12.53 -4.33
N GLU A 272 25.09 13.80 -4.06
CA GLU A 272 25.89 14.67 -4.95
C GLU A 272 27.31 14.13 -5.15
N ALA A 273 27.88 13.52 -4.12
CA ALA A 273 29.18 12.85 -4.18
C ALA A 273 29.12 11.45 -4.88
N GLY A 274 27.93 10.98 -5.24
CA GLY A 274 27.74 9.71 -5.95
C GLY A 274 27.83 8.45 -5.09
N TYR A 275 27.77 8.58 -3.77
CA TYR A 275 27.83 7.43 -2.86
C TYR A 275 26.49 6.69 -2.75
N ILE A 276 25.37 7.43 -2.76
CA ILE A 276 24.03 6.88 -2.61
C ILE A 276 23.05 7.50 -3.60
N GLU A 277 21.94 6.82 -3.82
CA GLU A 277 20.75 7.43 -4.46
C GLU A 277 19.68 7.69 -3.40
N LEU A 278 18.94 8.79 -3.57
CA LEU A 278 17.82 9.18 -2.73
C LEU A 278 16.48 8.94 -3.46
N PRO A 279 15.35 8.86 -2.72
CA PRO A 279 14.03 8.71 -3.33
C PRO A 279 13.74 9.84 -4.32
N VAL A 280 13.08 9.49 -5.42
CA VAL A 280 12.62 10.45 -6.42
C VAL A 280 11.10 10.59 -6.30
N VAL A 281 10.62 11.83 -6.24
CA VAL A 281 9.20 12.15 -6.29
C VAL A 281 8.94 12.88 -7.60
N PRO A 282 8.29 12.25 -8.60
CA PRO A 282 8.01 12.86 -9.89
C PRO A 282 7.08 14.07 -9.77
N GLU A 283 7.13 14.95 -10.76
CA GLU A 283 6.23 16.10 -10.86
C GLU A 283 4.76 15.62 -10.89
N GLY A 284 3.89 16.35 -10.19
CA GLY A 284 2.48 15.98 -10.05
C GLY A 284 2.19 14.93 -8.99
N CYS A 285 3.21 14.33 -8.36
CA CYS A 285 3.05 13.42 -7.24
C CYS A 285 3.17 14.15 -5.90
N VAL A 286 2.23 13.87 -4.99
CA VAL A 286 2.33 14.25 -3.57
C VAL A 286 2.42 12.95 -2.79
N HIS A 287 3.55 12.72 -2.12
CA HIS A 287 3.74 11.52 -1.30
C HIS A 287 3.45 11.79 0.18
N ASN A 288 3.31 10.73 0.96
CA ASN A 288 2.90 10.78 2.36
C ASN A 288 4.03 10.42 3.34
N ALA A 289 5.29 10.47 2.93
CA ALA A 289 6.42 10.01 3.73
C ALA A 289 6.21 8.62 4.35
N HIS A 290 5.66 7.67 3.56
CA HIS A 290 5.45 6.31 4.06
C HIS A 290 6.75 5.66 4.52
N MET A 291 7.83 5.91 3.80
CA MET A 291 9.18 5.47 4.17
C MET A 291 10.23 6.46 3.63
N PHE A 292 11.41 6.40 4.21
CA PHE A 292 12.62 6.94 3.60
C PHE A 292 13.57 5.79 3.30
N TYR A 293 14.09 5.74 2.08
CA TYR A 293 15.06 4.72 1.66
C TYR A 293 16.26 5.39 0.99
N ILE A 294 17.36 4.67 0.96
CA ILE A 294 18.52 5.00 0.13
C ILE A 294 18.89 3.77 -0.67
N LYS A 295 19.56 3.98 -1.79
CA LYS A 295 20.18 2.88 -2.55
C LYS A 295 21.69 3.01 -2.48
N ALA A 296 22.33 1.96 -2.00
CA ALA A 296 23.78 1.79 -2.00
C ALA A 296 24.28 1.41 -3.40
N LYS A 297 25.56 1.24 -3.57
CA LYS A 297 26.17 0.83 -4.84
C LYS A 297 25.72 -0.56 -5.29
N ASP A 298 25.69 -1.52 -4.37
CA ASP A 298 25.38 -2.93 -4.61
C ASP A 298 24.91 -3.64 -3.33
N LEU A 299 24.62 -4.94 -3.45
CA LEU A 299 24.18 -5.81 -2.36
C LEU A 299 25.19 -5.88 -1.20
N GLU A 300 26.49 -5.92 -1.51
CA GLU A 300 27.54 -6.04 -0.52
C GLU A 300 27.61 -4.78 0.34
N GLU A 301 27.68 -3.60 -0.29
CA GLU A 301 27.70 -2.31 0.39
C GLU A 301 26.42 -2.09 1.20
N ARG A 302 25.22 -2.37 0.63
CA ARG A 302 23.94 -2.31 1.34
C ARG A 302 23.95 -3.17 2.60
N SER A 303 24.47 -4.40 2.50
CA SER A 303 24.50 -5.35 3.62
C SER A 303 25.50 -4.90 4.69
N ALA A 304 26.67 -4.36 4.29
CA ALA A 304 27.66 -3.78 5.18
C ALA A 304 27.09 -2.55 5.92
N LEU A 305 26.36 -1.68 5.22
CA LEU A 305 25.73 -0.50 5.82
C LEU A 305 24.63 -0.90 6.84
N ILE A 306 23.79 -1.87 6.54
CA ILE A 306 22.79 -2.38 7.48
C ILE A 306 23.45 -2.93 8.75
N LYS A 307 24.53 -3.70 8.59
CA LYS A 307 25.31 -4.22 9.72
C LYS A 307 25.92 -3.11 10.56
N PHE A 308 26.57 -2.14 9.91
CA PHE A 308 27.16 -0.99 10.58
C PHE A 308 26.14 -0.17 11.37
N LEU A 309 24.97 0.13 10.77
CA LEU A 309 23.90 0.85 11.46
C LEU A 309 23.40 0.07 12.68
N LYS A 310 23.21 -1.24 12.56
CA LYS A 310 22.79 -2.12 13.66
C LYS A 310 23.80 -2.11 14.81
N GLU A 311 25.10 -2.18 14.52
CA GLU A 311 26.18 -2.10 15.52
C GLU A 311 26.20 -0.72 16.22
N ASN A 312 25.69 0.32 15.58
CA ASN A 312 25.50 1.65 16.16
C ASN A 312 24.09 1.88 16.76
N GLY A 313 23.31 0.80 17.00
CA GLY A 313 22.01 0.90 17.65
C GLY A 313 20.89 1.45 16.78
N ILE A 314 21.02 1.41 15.45
CA ILE A 314 20.05 1.89 14.47
C ILE A 314 19.48 0.69 13.70
N SER A 315 18.16 0.52 13.71
CA SER A 315 17.47 -0.53 12.94
C SER A 315 17.16 -0.04 11.54
N SER A 316 17.71 -0.69 10.52
CA SER A 316 17.42 -0.48 9.11
C SER A 316 17.19 -1.81 8.42
N VAL A 317 16.40 -1.83 7.35
CA VAL A 317 15.98 -3.07 6.71
C VAL A 317 15.95 -2.95 5.19
N PHE A 318 16.19 -4.07 4.48
CA PHE A 318 15.97 -4.16 3.04
C PHE A 318 14.47 -4.18 2.70
N HIS A 319 14.12 -4.10 1.39
CA HIS A 319 12.74 -4.17 0.86
C HIS A 319 12.78 -4.28 -0.66
N TYR A 320 12.07 -5.14 -1.22
CA TYR A 320 11.52 -6.46 -1.13
C TYR A 320 12.45 -7.49 -1.76
N ILE A 321 12.19 -8.81 -1.63
CA ILE A 321 12.75 -9.80 -2.56
C ILE A 321 11.79 -9.84 -3.76
N PRO A 322 12.29 -9.70 -5.02
CA PRO A 322 11.43 -9.73 -6.20
C PRO A 322 10.63 -11.02 -6.30
N LEU A 323 9.33 -10.90 -6.59
CA LEU A 323 8.43 -12.06 -6.58
C LEU A 323 8.76 -13.10 -7.64
N HIS A 324 9.21 -12.69 -8.83
CA HIS A 324 9.54 -13.60 -9.92
C HIS A 324 10.69 -14.56 -9.58
N GLY A 325 11.61 -14.16 -8.69
CA GLY A 325 12.69 -15.01 -8.17
C GLY A 325 12.27 -15.94 -7.03
N ALA A 326 11.12 -15.69 -6.40
CA ALA A 326 10.63 -16.50 -5.30
C ALA A 326 9.97 -17.81 -5.77
N PRO A 327 9.99 -18.90 -4.96
CA PRO A 327 9.39 -20.18 -5.36
C PRO A 327 7.92 -20.08 -5.78
N ALA A 328 7.12 -19.29 -5.06
CA ALA A 328 5.70 -19.07 -5.40
C ALA A 328 5.55 -18.26 -6.70
N GLY A 329 6.38 -17.24 -6.89
CA GLY A 329 6.38 -16.44 -8.12
C GLY A 329 6.72 -17.27 -9.36
N GLN A 330 7.65 -18.20 -9.24
CA GLN A 330 7.98 -19.15 -10.33
C GLN A 330 6.87 -20.16 -10.60
N LYS A 331 6.10 -20.52 -9.55
CA LYS A 331 5.00 -21.49 -9.67
C LYS A 331 3.73 -20.86 -10.25
N PHE A 332 3.41 -19.64 -9.85
CA PHE A 332 2.12 -19.01 -10.12
C PHE A 332 2.21 -17.79 -11.05
N GLY A 333 3.42 -17.43 -11.47
CA GLY A 333 3.64 -16.29 -12.34
C GLY A 333 4.68 -16.52 -13.41
N ARG A 334 4.89 -15.50 -14.20
CA ARG A 334 5.96 -15.43 -15.20
C ARG A 334 6.48 -14.00 -15.29
N PHE A 335 7.75 -13.83 -15.57
CA PHE A 335 8.31 -12.52 -15.88
C PHE A 335 8.17 -12.26 -17.37
N HIS A 336 7.70 -11.08 -17.77
CA HIS A 336 7.61 -10.65 -19.15
C HIS A 336 8.76 -9.69 -19.47
N GLY A 337 9.45 -9.93 -20.58
CA GLY A 337 10.61 -9.14 -20.97
C GLY A 337 11.87 -9.48 -20.17
N GLU A 338 12.73 -8.48 -19.94
CA GLU A 338 14.02 -8.58 -19.26
C GLU A 338 13.94 -7.97 -17.86
N ASP A 339 14.49 -8.66 -16.85
CA ASP A 339 14.72 -8.10 -15.51
C ASP A 339 16.00 -7.24 -15.53
N LYS A 340 15.86 -6.00 -15.92
CA LYS A 340 16.97 -5.05 -16.03
C LYS A 340 17.20 -4.30 -14.73
N TYR A 341 16.13 -3.97 -14.00
CA TYR A 341 16.19 -3.11 -12.83
C TYR A 341 15.65 -3.77 -11.56
N THR A 342 14.62 -4.60 -11.63
CA THR A 342 13.92 -5.12 -10.45
C THR A 342 14.87 -5.80 -9.45
N THR A 343 15.64 -6.79 -9.86
CA THR A 343 16.59 -7.49 -8.98
C THR A 343 17.70 -6.55 -8.54
N LYS A 344 18.34 -5.86 -9.47
CA LYS A 344 19.44 -4.94 -9.20
C LYS A 344 19.07 -3.86 -8.17
N GLU A 345 17.95 -3.18 -8.36
CA GLU A 345 17.54 -2.09 -7.48
C GLU A 345 17.07 -2.61 -6.11
N SER A 346 16.42 -3.78 -6.06
CA SER A 346 16.04 -4.43 -4.79
C SER A 346 17.24 -4.80 -3.92
N GLU A 347 18.34 -5.22 -4.53
CA GLU A 347 19.57 -5.57 -3.82
C GLU A 347 20.28 -4.35 -3.23
N ARG A 348 20.10 -3.18 -3.82
CA ARG A 348 20.75 -1.93 -3.42
C ARG A 348 19.99 -1.15 -2.34
N LEU A 349 18.68 -1.37 -2.22
CA LEU A 349 17.79 -0.56 -1.40
C LEU A 349 17.80 -0.96 0.07
N LEU A 350 17.93 0.01 0.96
CA LEU A 350 17.65 -0.11 2.38
C LEU A 350 16.76 1.03 2.86
N ARG A 351 15.88 0.72 3.81
CA ARG A 351 14.96 1.68 4.44
C ARG A 351 15.51 2.13 5.79
N LEU A 352 15.35 3.42 6.07
CA LEU A 352 15.76 4.05 7.31
C LEU A 352 14.59 4.18 8.29
N PRO A 353 14.84 4.36 9.60
CA PRO A 353 13.79 4.61 10.59
C PRO A 353 12.89 5.77 10.21
N LEU A 354 11.58 5.55 10.13
CA LEU A 354 10.61 6.62 9.92
C LEU A 354 9.25 6.24 10.51
N TYR A 355 8.82 6.90 11.58
CA TYR A 355 7.54 6.72 12.24
C TYR A 355 7.07 8.02 12.88
N TYR A 356 5.77 8.12 13.18
CA TYR A 356 5.19 9.28 13.86
C TYR A 356 5.82 9.50 15.24
N GLY A 357 6.31 10.72 15.48
CA GLY A 357 7.00 11.09 16.73
C GLY A 357 8.48 10.69 16.79
N LEU A 358 9.12 10.36 15.65
CA LEU A 358 10.57 10.16 15.61
C LEU A 358 11.28 11.51 15.82
N GLU A 359 11.99 11.62 16.94
CA GLU A 359 12.71 12.84 17.33
C GLU A 359 13.77 13.24 16.30
N LYS A 360 13.82 14.52 15.96
CA LYS A 360 14.75 15.06 14.95
C LYS A 360 16.22 14.73 15.24
N GLU A 361 16.62 14.74 16.50
CA GLU A 361 17.98 14.41 16.95
C GLU A 361 18.35 12.96 16.59
N LYS A 362 17.39 12.04 16.68
CA LYS A 362 17.59 10.64 16.27
C LYS A 362 17.74 10.52 14.75
N VAL A 363 16.97 11.31 13.98
CA VAL A 363 17.12 11.38 12.51
C VAL A 363 18.51 11.89 12.13
N LEU A 364 18.97 12.95 12.76
CA LEU A 364 20.31 13.51 12.53
C LEU A 364 21.41 12.50 12.90
N THR A 365 21.24 11.76 14.01
CA THR A 365 22.17 10.68 14.40
C THR A 365 22.25 9.59 13.30
N VAL A 366 21.13 9.20 12.71
CA VAL A 366 21.12 8.24 11.59
C VAL A 366 21.90 8.79 10.39
N CYS A 367 21.67 10.06 10.03
CA CYS A 367 22.38 10.72 8.93
C CYS A 367 23.91 10.79 9.18
N GLU A 368 24.33 11.15 10.42
CA GLU A 368 25.73 11.19 10.80
C GLU A 368 26.40 9.82 10.69
N LYS A 369 25.73 8.76 11.12
CA LYS A 369 26.27 7.40 11.01
C LYS A 369 26.39 6.94 9.57
N ILE A 370 25.45 7.30 8.69
CA ILE A 370 25.56 7.01 7.25
C ILE A 370 26.76 7.77 6.67
N LYS A 371 26.94 9.06 6.99
CA LYS A 371 28.11 9.85 6.55
C LYS A 371 29.42 9.25 7.07
N GLU A 372 29.46 8.79 8.33
CA GLU A 372 30.63 8.11 8.91
C GLU A 372 30.99 6.84 8.13
N PHE A 373 30.00 6.05 7.72
CA PHE A 373 30.22 4.84 6.92
C PHE A 373 30.93 5.16 5.59
N TYR A 374 30.50 6.20 4.89
CA TYR A 374 31.06 6.61 3.59
C TYR A 374 32.31 7.49 3.71
N SER A 375 32.74 7.86 4.90
CA SER A 375 33.99 8.61 5.12
C SER A 375 35.20 7.73 5.40
N LYS A 376 34.99 6.41 5.49
CA LYS A 376 36.05 5.40 5.69
C LYS A 376 36.55 4.89 4.36
#